data_e4f3b49d1269148c6a2715b463b86fe8
#
_entry.id   e4f3b49d1269148c6a2715b463b86fe8
#
_cell.length_a   1.000
_cell.length_b   1.000
_cell.length_c   1.000
_cell.angle_alpha   90.00
_cell.angle_beta   90.00
_cell.angle_gamma   90.00
#
_symmetry.space_group_name_H-M   'P 1'
#
loop_
_entity.id
_entity.type
_entity.pdbx_description
1 polymer ?
#
loop_
_entity_poly.entity_id
_entity_poly.type
_entity_poly.pdbx_seq_one_letter_code
_entity_poly.pdbx_strand_id
1 'polypeptide(L)'
;MRRMVLALIALVALVVTVATPAASAQTMNMVRVMHASPDAPAVDVYVNGQAVLRNVPFFAYSDYLSLPDGSYNVAVTPAGKPEADAVLRATLNLSGGFTGTVGAVNFVKNIEAALFQDNLAPVADGKARVRIIHASPNAPAVDIKLAGTSTVVVANAPFKAAATVEVAPGTYKFDISPAGQSAVVFTTPELRFESGWIYTLVATGDLNKNFWVQSRVDKVAP
;
A
#
# COMPACT_ATOMS: atom_id res chain seq x y z
N MET A 1 -31.05 -89.20 -9.99
CA MET A 1 -30.51 -88.08 -10.76
C MET A 1 -30.97 -86.77 -10.07
N ARG A 2 -30.08 -86.15 -9.28
CA ARG A 2 -30.37 -84.86 -8.53
C ARG A 2 -29.73 -83.72 -9.33
N ARG A 3 -30.52 -82.86 -9.87
CA ARG A 3 -30.06 -81.61 -10.50
C ARG A 3 -29.78 -80.59 -9.44
N MET A 4 -28.51 -80.22 -9.25
CA MET A 4 -28.06 -79.07 -8.43
C MET A 4 -28.22 -77.81 -9.26
N VAL A 5 -29.05 -76.84 -8.76
CA VAL A 5 -29.19 -75.51 -9.32
C VAL A 5 -28.26 -74.62 -8.51
N LEU A 6 -27.18 -74.11 -9.16
CA LEU A 6 -26.31 -73.09 -8.61
C LEU A 6 -26.98 -71.70 -8.79
N ALA A 7 -27.35 -71.07 -7.67
CA ALA A 7 -27.79 -69.63 -7.66
C ALA A 7 -26.55 -68.72 -7.57
N LEU A 8 -26.32 -67.96 -8.62
CA LEU A 8 -25.26 -66.94 -8.69
C LEU A 8 -25.82 -65.68 -8.04
N ILE A 9 -25.33 -65.32 -6.85
CA ILE A 9 -25.65 -64.01 -6.19
C ILE A 9 -24.65 -62.97 -6.71
N ALA A 10 -25.11 -62.06 -7.58
CA ALA A 10 -24.34 -60.89 -8.02
C ALA A 10 -24.39 -59.80 -6.92
N LEU A 11 -23.25 -59.57 -6.27
CA LEU A 11 -23.06 -58.47 -5.30
C LEU A 11 -22.81 -57.19 -6.08
N VAL A 12 -23.80 -56.30 -6.18
CA VAL A 12 -23.64 -54.96 -6.74
C VAL A 12 -23.07 -54.06 -5.65
N ALA A 13 -21.76 -53.75 -5.72
CA ALA A 13 -21.11 -52.76 -4.86
C ALA A 13 -21.49 -51.36 -5.31
N LEU A 14 -22.33 -50.67 -4.52
CA LEU A 14 -22.68 -49.26 -4.69
C LEU A 14 -21.51 -48.39 -4.24
N VAL A 15 -20.72 -47.88 -5.19
CA VAL A 15 -19.64 -46.89 -4.90
C VAL A 15 -20.29 -45.53 -4.67
N VAL A 16 -20.45 -45.12 -3.40
CA VAL A 16 -20.84 -43.78 -3.05
C VAL A 16 -19.61 -42.88 -3.14
N THR A 17 -19.51 -42.11 -4.24
CA THR A 17 -18.51 -41.06 -4.36
C THR A 17 -18.92 -39.86 -3.50
N VAL A 18 -18.29 -39.68 -2.34
CA VAL A 18 -18.42 -38.49 -1.53
C VAL A 18 -17.66 -37.36 -2.24
N ALA A 19 -18.39 -36.47 -2.90
CA ALA A 19 -17.81 -35.25 -3.43
C ALA A 19 -17.34 -34.36 -2.25
N THR A 20 -16.04 -34.29 -2.01
CA THR A 20 -15.49 -33.30 -1.09
C THR A 20 -15.73 -31.93 -1.68
N PRO A 21 -16.36 -30.97 -0.93
CA PRO A 21 -16.48 -29.60 -1.43
C PRO A 21 -15.07 -29.06 -1.70
N ALA A 22 -14.83 -28.59 -2.92
CA ALA A 22 -13.61 -27.90 -3.26
C ALA A 22 -13.52 -26.66 -2.34
N ALA A 23 -12.50 -26.60 -1.50
CA ALA A 23 -12.24 -25.42 -0.70
C ALA A 23 -12.06 -24.23 -1.69
N SER A 24 -12.99 -23.27 -1.65
CA SER A 24 -12.85 -22.06 -2.44
C SER A 24 -11.58 -21.36 -1.97
N ALA A 25 -10.62 -21.14 -2.88
CA ALA A 25 -9.41 -20.39 -2.56
C ALA A 25 -9.83 -18.98 -2.10
N GLN A 26 -9.56 -18.65 -0.83
CA GLN A 26 -9.90 -17.36 -0.27
C GLN A 26 -9.03 -16.29 -0.93
N THR A 27 -9.65 -15.26 -1.50
CA THR A 27 -8.93 -14.13 -2.09
C THR A 27 -8.21 -13.36 -0.98
N MET A 28 -6.90 -13.13 -1.16
CA MET A 28 -6.06 -12.44 -0.19
C MET A 28 -5.73 -11.04 -0.69
N ASN A 29 -5.86 -10.08 0.21
CA ASN A 29 -5.46 -8.69 -0.02
C ASN A 29 -4.09 -8.46 0.61
N MET A 30 -3.26 -7.66 -0.03
CA MET A 30 -1.91 -7.30 0.43
C MET A 30 -1.92 -5.85 0.89
N VAL A 31 -1.84 -5.62 2.19
CA VAL A 31 -1.95 -4.28 2.78
C VAL A 31 -0.72 -3.99 3.63
N ARG A 32 -0.07 -2.86 3.40
CA ARG A 32 0.98 -2.34 4.26
C ARG A 32 0.57 -1.02 4.92
N VAL A 33 1.21 -0.69 6.02
CA VAL A 33 0.99 0.56 6.75
C VAL A 33 2.13 1.53 6.47
N MET A 34 1.79 2.82 6.34
CA MET A 34 2.73 3.93 6.25
C MET A 34 2.42 4.94 7.36
N HIS A 35 3.43 5.32 8.13
CA HIS A 35 3.29 6.41 9.10
C HIS A 35 3.77 7.72 8.49
N ALA A 36 2.83 8.60 8.11
CA ALA A 36 3.09 9.89 7.46
C ALA A 36 2.45 11.09 8.18
N SER A 37 2.19 10.96 9.49
CA SER A 37 1.73 12.07 10.34
C SER A 37 2.94 12.79 10.94
N PRO A 38 3.24 14.06 10.55
CA PRO A 38 4.54 14.67 10.78
C PRO A 38 4.79 15.15 12.22
N ASP A 39 3.76 15.27 13.04
CA ASP A 39 3.82 15.68 14.44
C ASP A 39 3.40 14.56 15.42
N ALA A 40 3.10 13.37 14.89
CA ALA A 40 2.83 12.19 15.71
C ALA A 40 4.14 11.55 16.19
N PRO A 41 4.19 11.03 17.43
CA PRO A 41 5.28 10.15 17.85
C PRO A 41 5.22 8.82 17.09
N ALA A 42 6.14 7.90 17.38
CA ALA A 42 5.99 6.53 16.94
C ALA A 42 4.63 5.96 17.39
N VAL A 43 4.05 5.07 16.56
CA VAL A 43 2.69 4.58 16.76
C VAL A 43 2.63 3.06 16.83
N ASP A 44 1.62 2.55 17.55
CA ASP A 44 1.18 1.15 17.48
C ASP A 44 -0.08 1.07 16.62
N VAL A 45 -0.22 -0.03 15.85
CA VAL A 45 -1.38 -0.26 14.99
C VAL A 45 -2.11 -1.51 15.46
N TYR A 46 -3.40 -1.36 15.69
CA TYR A 46 -4.32 -2.42 16.08
C TYR A 46 -5.25 -2.74 14.90
N VAL A 47 -5.52 -4.01 14.69
CA VAL A 47 -6.52 -4.50 13.74
C VAL A 47 -7.44 -5.46 14.49
N ASN A 48 -8.73 -5.16 14.50
CA ASN A 48 -9.77 -5.92 15.21
C ASN A 48 -9.39 -6.18 16.69
N GLY A 49 -8.86 -5.17 17.38
CA GLY A 49 -8.45 -5.26 18.79
C GLY A 49 -7.08 -5.90 19.05
N GLN A 50 -6.40 -6.41 18.02
CA GLN A 50 -5.08 -7.04 18.15
C GLN A 50 -3.99 -6.07 17.67
N ALA A 51 -2.94 -5.88 18.47
CA ALA A 51 -1.77 -5.09 18.06
C ALA A 51 -0.97 -5.87 17.03
N VAL A 52 -0.99 -5.40 15.78
CA VAL A 52 -0.29 -6.04 14.64
C VAL A 52 1.05 -5.40 14.33
N LEU A 53 1.21 -4.10 14.64
CA LEU A 53 2.49 -3.38 14.49
C LEU A 53 2.75 -2.57 15.76
N ARG A 54 4.01 -2.48 16.15
CA ARG A 54 4.42 -1.73 17.33
C ARG A 54 5.58 -0.81 17.02
N ASN A 55 5.56 0.36 17.65
CA ASN A 55 6.62 1.35 17.62
C ASN A 55 7.03 1.74 16.18
N VAL A 56 6.04 1.97 15.31
CA VAL A 56 6.26 2.40 13.92
C VAL A 56 6.65 3.88 13.93
N PRO A 57 7.90 4.24 13.66
CA PRO A 57 8.32 5.64 13.66
C PRO A 57 7.77 6.40 12.45
N PHE A 58 7.79 7.74 12.53
CA PHE A 58 7.49 8.59 11.39
C PHE A 58 8.38 8.23 10.18
N PHE A 59 7.86 8.27 8.98
CA PHE A 59 8.46 7.81 7.71
C PHE A 59 8.61 6.28 7.54
N ALA A 60 8.19 5.48 8.49
CA ALA A 60 8.30 4.03 8.36
C ALA A 60 7.13 3.42 7.58
N TYR A 61 7.43 2.29 6.96
CA TYR A 61 6.48 1.37 6.34
C TYR A 61 6.58 0.01 6.98
N SER A 62 5.46 -0.67 7.11
CA SER A 62 5.46 -2.11 7.39
C SER A 62 5.77 -2.92 6.13
N ASP A 63 6.02 -4.22 6.32
CA ASP A 63 5.84 -5.19 5.25
C ASP A 63 4.35 -5.34 4.89
N TYR A 64 4.06 -6.01 3.75
CA TYR A 64 2.70 -6.32 3.38
C TYR A 64 2.13 -7.40 4.29
N LEU A 65 0.98 -7.12 4.87
CA LEU A 65 0.15 -8.06 5.60
C LEU A 65 -0.82 -8.70 4.62
N SER A 66 -0.92 -10.03 4.65
CA SER A 66 -1.89 -10.78 3.84
C SER A 66 -3.18 -10.93 4.63
N LEU A 67 -4.26 -10.33 4.13
CA LEU A 67 -5.56 -10.27 4.81
C LEU A 67 -6.65 -10.82 3.88
N PRO A 68 -7.52 -11.74 4.34
CA PRO A 68 -8.69 -12.19 3.57
C PRO A 68 -9.62 -11.04 3.19
N ASP A 69 -10.56 -11.28 2.28
CA ASP A 69 -11.67 -10.36 2.06
C ASP A 69 -12.45 -10.19 3.37
N GLY A 70 -12.78 -8.93 3.70
CA GLY A 70 -13.48 -8.62 4.94
C GLY A 70 -13.42 -7.16 5.36
N SER A 71 -14.05 -6.88 6.50
CA SER A 71 -14.06 -5.57 7.15
C SER A 71 -13.14 -5.59 8.36
N TYR A 72 -12.22 -4.62 8.43
CA TYR A 72 -11.18 -4.53 9.45
C TYR A 72 -11.28 -3.22 10.21
N ASN A 73 -11.48 -3.29 11.52
CA ASN A 73 -11.42 -2.13 12.39
C ASN A 73 -9.96 -1.85 12.71
N VAL A 74 -9.47 -0.70 12.27
CA VAL A 74 -8.10 -0.25 12.48
C VAL A 74 -8.08 0.86 13.51
N ALA A 75 -7.19 0.75 14.50
CA ALA A 75 -6.91 1.82 15.44
C ALA A 75 -5.41 2.10 15.50
N VAL A 76 -5.03 3.38 15.61
CA VAL A 76 -3.65 3.82 15.74
C VAL A 76 -3.50 4.58 17.05
N THR A 77 -2.54 4.16 17.88
CA THR A 77 -2.24 4.77 19.18
C THR A 77 -0.81 5.31 19.19
N PRO A 78 -0.47 6.26 20.08
CA PRO A 78 0.93 6.49 20.42
C PRO A 78 1.58 5.18 20.91
N ALA A 79 2.85 4.94 20.55
CA ALA A 79 3.54 3.71 20.88
C ALA A 79 3.49 3.39 22.37
N GLY A 80 3.20 2.11 22.71
CA GLY A 80 3.05 1.62 24.08
C GLY A 80 1.71 1.96 24.75
N LYS A 81 0.78 2.60 24.05
CA LYS A 81 -0.56 2.90 24.58
C LYS A 81 -1.57 1.85 24.17
N PRO A 82 -2.58 1.57 25.03
CA PRO A 82 -3.65 0.63 24.71
C PRO A 82 -4.54 1.16 23.59
N GLU A 83 -5.30 0.28 22.93
CA GLU A 83 -6.22 0.65 21.85
C GLU A 83 -7.26 1.71 22.27
N ALA A 84 -7.62 1.77 23.56
CA ALA A 84 -8.54 2.80 24.07
C ALA A 84 -8.06 4.23 23.81
N ASP A 85 -6.73 4.44 23.80
CA ASP A 85 -6.07 5.74 23.58
C ASP A 85 -5.84 6.04 22.07
N ALA A 86 -6.57 5.38 21.19
CA ALA A 86 -6.40 5.58 19.75
C ALA A 86 -6.70 7.02 19.32
N VAL A 87 -5.73 7.61 18.61
CA VAL A 87 -5.85 8.94 17.99
C VAL A 87 -6.47 8.86 16.59
N LEU A 88 -6.49 7.65 15.98
CA LEU A 88 -7.14 7.37 14.72
C LEU A 88 -7.92 6.05 14.84
N ARG A 89 -9.16 6.06 14.33
CA ARG A 89 -9.97 4.85 14.12
C ARG A 89 -10.55 4.89 12.72
N ALA A 90 -10.47 3.76 12.02
CA ALA A 90 -11.01 3.62 10.66
C ALA A 90 -11.50 2.20 10.44
N THR A 91 -12.44 2.02 9.54
CA THR A 91 -12.86 0.71 9.03
C THR A 91 -12.36 0.57 7.61
N LEU A 92 -11.58 -0.48 7.35
CA LEU A 92 -11.11 -0.84 6.02
C LEU A 92 -11.94 -2.01 5.49
N ASN A 93 -12.59 -1.83 4.35
CA ASN A 93 -13.27 -2.90 3.64
C ASN A 93 -12.37 -3.38 2.51
N LEU A 94 -11.84 -4.58 2.65
CA LEU A 94 -10.89 -5.20 1.70
C LEU A 94 -11.61 -6.28 0.91
N SER A 95 -11.42 -6.29 -0.40
CA SER A 95 -12.01 -7.31 -1.29
C SER A 95 -11.27 -7.40 -2.62
N GLY A 96 -11.41 -8.54 -3.30
CA GLY A 96 -11.00 -8.70 -4.69
C GLY A 96 -9.49 -8.73 -4.91
N GLY A 97 -8.70 -9.11 -3.91
CA GLY A 97 -7.22 -9.16 -4.04
C GLY A 97 -6.58 -7.78 -4.06
N PHE A 98 -7.17 -6.82 -3.34
CA PHE A 98 -6.63 -5.47 -3.23
C PHE A 98 -5.17 -5.48 -2.76
N THR A 99 -4.31 -4.72 -3.42
CA THR A 99 -2.94 -4.46 -2.98
C THR A 99 -2.79 -2.96 -2.74
N GLY A 100 -2.35 -2.57 -1.52
CA GLY A 100 -2.30 -1.16 -1.19
C GLY A 100 -1.57 -0.79 0.09
N THR A 101 -1.37 0.53 0.23
CA THR A 101 -0.76 1.18 1.38
C THR A 101 -1.83 1.97 2.14
N VAL A 102 -1.99 1.69 3.43
CA VAL A 102 -2.80 2.51 4.35
C VAL A 102 -1.87 3.48 5.06
N GLY A 103 -2.01 4.76 4.76
CA GLY A 103 -1.24 5.82 5.40
C GLY A 103 -1.98 6.43 6.59
N ALA A 104 -1.34 6.49 7.77
CA ALA A 104 -1.74 7.42 8.81
C ALA A 104 -1.17 8.79 8.44
N VAL A 105 -2.01 9.67 7.93
CA VAL A 105 -1.61 10.97 7.35
C VAL A 105 -2.22 12.13 8.12
N ASN A 106 -1.84 13.37 7.78
CA ASN A 106 -2.25 14.61 8.42
C ASN A 106 -1.57 14.83 9.80
N PHE A 107 -1.79 16.01 10.39
CA PHE A 107 -1.37 16.29 11.77
C PHE A 107 -2.22 15.52 12.78
N VAL A 108 -1.65 15.20 13.95
CA VAL A 108 -2.31 14.39 15.00
C VAL A 108 -3.73 14.88 15.32
N LYS A 109 -3.95 16.19 15.39
CA LYS A 109 -5.28 16.74 15.71
C LYS A 109 -6.37 16.39 14.66
N ASN A 110 -5.96 16.05 13.44
CA ASN A 110 -6.82 15.71 12.31
C ASN A 110 -6.33 14.43 11.62
N ILE A 111 -5.61 13.57 12.34
CA ILE A 111 -5.02 12.35 11.77
C ILE A 111 -6.10 11.48 11.14
N GLU A 112 -5.84 10.99 9.96
CA GLU A 112 -6.79 10.19 9.19
C GLU A 112 -6.09 9.03 8.47
N ALA A 113 -6.86 8.01 8.12
CA ALA A 113 -6.41 6.92 7.27
C ALA A 113 -6.62 7.29 5.80
N ALA A 114 -5.55 7.23 5.01
CA ALA A 114 -5.61 7.36 3.56
C ALA A 114 -5.23 6.03 2.89
N LEU A 115 -6.04 5.59 1.92
CA LEU A 115 -5.80 4.35 1.20
C LEU A 115 -5.21 4.66 -0.18
N PHE A 116 -4.04 4.10 -0.46
CA PHE A 116 -3.34 4.24 -1.74
C PHE A 116 -3.22 2.87 -2.38
N GLN A 117 -3.78 2.71 -3.58
CA GLN A 117 -3.63 1.46 -4.33
C GLN A 117 -2.20 1.30 -4.83
N ASP A 118 -1.65 0.09 -4.68
CA ASP A 118 -0.32 -0.28 -5.14
C ASP A 118 -0.44 -1.16 -6.39
N ASN A 119 0.32 -0.84 -7.43
CA ASN A 119 0.41 -1.66 -8.62
C ASN A 119 1.77 -2.37 -8.66
N LEU A 120 1.80 -3.62 -8.21
CA LEU A 120 2.98 -4.47 -8.20
C LEU A 120 3.06 -5.43 -9.40
N ALA A 121 2.22 -5.23 -10.43
CA ALA A 121 2.31 -5.99 -11.67
C ALA A 121 3.68 -5.78 -12.35
N PRO A 122 4.15 -6.73 -13.16
CA PRO A 122 5.39 -6.56 -13.90
C PRO A 122 5.44 -5.23 -14.64
N VAL A 123 6.61 -4.63 -14.71
CA VAL A 123 6.87 -3.40 -15.44
C VAL A 123 7.34 -3.76 -16.84
N ALA A 124 6.99 -2.96 -17.83
CA ALA A 124 7.45 -3.15 -19.20
C ALA A 124 8.99 -3.09 -19.30
N ASP A 125 9.57 -3.85 -20.23
CA ASP A 125 11.01 -3.85 -20.47
C ASP A 125 11.53 -2.45 -20.78
N GLY A 126 12.69 -2.10 -20.22
CA GLY A 126 13.28 -0.77 -20.38
C GLY A 126 12.51 0.34 -19.65
N LYS A 127 11.65 0.01 -18.70
CA LYS A 127 10.93 0.96 -17.86
C LYS A 127 11.13 0.69 -16.36
N ALA A 128 10.98 1.72 -15.56
CA ALA A 128 10.76 1.66 -14.12
C ALA A 128 9.39 2.28 -13.81
N ARG A 129 8.66 1.71 -12.87
CA ARG A 129 7.38 2.30 -12.41
C ARG A 129 7.63 3.10 -11.13
N VAL A 130 7.21 4.36 -11.16
CA VAL A 130 7.37 5.28 -10.03
C VAL A 130 6.00 5.79 -9.62
N ARG A 131 5.58 5.43 -8.41
CA ARG A 131 4.40 6.00 -7.78
C ARG A 131 4.81 7.19 -6.93
N ILE A 132 4.06 8.26 -7.00
CA ILE A 132 4.31 9.51 -6.29
C ILE A 132 3.08 9.82 -5.44
N ILE A 133 3.27 10.01 -4.13
CA ILE A 133 2.21 10.29 -3.16
C ILE A 133 2.48 11.65 -2.52
N HIS A 134 1.45 12.48 -2.48
CA HIS A 134 1.47 13.74 -1.72
C HIS A 134 0.83 13.55 -0.36
N ALA A 135 1.65 13.45 0.70
CA ALA A 135 1.23 13.24 2.09
C ALA A 135 1.67 14.37 3.05
N SER A 136 2.05 15.54 2.54
CA SER A 136 2.37 16.72 3.35
C SER A 136 1.09 17.54 3.60
N PRO A 137 0.58 17.62 4.85
CA PRO A 137 -0.78 18.11 5.12
C PRO A 137 -0.95 19.61 4.97
N ASN A 138 0.11 20.40 5.09
CA ASN A 138 0.07 21.85 4.96
C ASN A 138 0.73 22.37 3.68
N ALA A 139 1.16 21.49 2.79
CA ALA A 139 1.56 21.88 1.45
C ALA A 139 0.32 22.04 0.54
N PRO A 140 0.29 23.07 -0.32
CA PRO A 140 -0.78 23.21 -1.32
C PRO A 140 -0.71 22.08 -2.33
N ALA A 141 -1.66 22.03 -3.29
CA ALA A 141 -1.49 21.20 -4.47
C ALA A 141 -0.17 21.55 -5.17
N VAL A 142 0.54 20.55 -5.70
CA VAL A 142 1.89 20.71 -6.26
C VAL A 142 1.97 20.21 -7.70
N ASP A 143 2.86 20.84 -8.46
CA ASP A 143 3.40 20.31 -9.72
C ASP A 143 4.77 19.69 -9.44
N ILE A 144 5.01 18.53 -10.04
CA ILE A 144 6.29 17.82 -9.97
C ILE A 144 6.87 17.83 -11.39
N LYS A 145 8.07 18.40 -11.52
CA LYS A 145 8.76 18.58 -12.80
C LYS A 145 10.08 17.84 -12.79
N LEU A 146 10.57 17.49 -13.96
CA LEU A 146 11.95 17.05 -14.12
C LEU A 146 12.87 18.24 -13.85
N ALA A 147 13.77 18.11 -12.88
CA ALA A 147 14.59 19.22 -12.40
C ALA A 147 15.40 19.92 -13.50
N GLY A 148 15.39 21.23 -13.46
CA GLY A 148 16.08 22.08 -14.46
C GLY A 148 15.37 22.12 -15.82
N THR A 149 14.14 21.58 -15.94
CA THR A 149 13.36 21.60 -17.18
C THR A 149 11.94 22.11 -16.95
N SER A 150 11.19 22.34 -18.03
CA SER A 150 9.75 22.64 -17.97
C SER A 150 8.87 21.38 -18.03
N THR A 151 9.45 20.19 -18.08
CA THR A 151 8.70 18.94 -18.23
C THR A 151 7.95 18.62 -16.94
N VAL A 152 6.63 18.69 -16.97
CA VAL A 152 5.75 18.32 -15.88
C VAL A 152 5.53 16.81 -15.87
N VAL A 153 5.87 16.15 -14.77
CA VAL A 153 5.70 14.70 -14.54
C VAL A 153 4.35 14.42 -13.89
N VAL A 154 3.98 15.22 -12.89
CA VAL A 154 2.67 15.21 -12.26
C VAL A 154 2.20 16.64 -12.07
N ALA A 155 0.99 16.94 -12.51
CA ALA A 155 0.40 18.27 -12.39
C ALA A 155 -0.70 18.30 -11.33
N ASN A 156 -0.75 19.41 -10.58
CA ASN A 156 -1.83 19.74 -9.65
C ASN A 156 -2.20 18.60 -8.69
N ALA A 157 -1.20 17.98 -8.06
CA ALA A 157 -1.38 16.91 -7.10
C ALA A 157 -1.81 17.49 -5.72
N PRO A 158 -3.09 17.37 -5.31
CA PRO A 158 -3.52 17.81 -3.98
C PRO A 158 -3.04 16.86 -2.88
N PHE A 159 -3.17 17.29 -1.62
CA PHE A 159 -2.94 16.41 -0.46
C PHE A 159 -3.73 15.09 -0.59
N LYS A 160 -3.10 13.97 -0.31
CA LYS A 160 -3.55 12.57 -0.51
C LYS A 160 -3.66 12.13 -1.97
N ALA A 161 -3.22 12.92 -2.93
CA ALA A 161 -3.11 12.43 -4.30
C ALA A 161 -2.01 11.38 -4.43
N ALA A 162 -2.26 10.41 -5.30
CA ALA A 162 -1.26 9.45 -5.77
C ALA A 162 -1.28 9.41 -7.30
N ALA A 163 -0.12 9.47 -7.91
CA ALA A 163 0.07 9.34 -9.36
C ALA A 163 1.11 8.26 -9.64
N THR A 164 0.98 7.59 -10.79
CA THR A 164 1.95 6.58 -11.23
C THR A 164 2.44 6.94 -12.62
N VAL A 165 3.75 6.91 -12.80
CA VAL A 165 4.41 7.16 -14.08
C VAL A 165 5.39 6.03 -14.40
N GLU A 166 5.63 5.77 -15.67
CA GLU A 166 6.68 4.88 -16.12
C GLU A 166 7.77 5.70 -16.81
N VAL A 167 8.99 5.53 -16.34
CA VAL A 167 10.18 6.28 -16.82
C VAL A 167 11.22 5.31 -17.35
N ALA A 168 12.13 5.78 -18.19
CA ALA A 168 13.33 5.02 -18.56
C ALA A 168 14.22 4.81 -17.32
N PRO A 169 15.00 3.72 -17.25
CA PRO A 169 16.02 3.59 -16.22
C PRO A 169 17.02 4.74 -16.26
N GLY A 170 17.46 5.19 -15.11
CA GLY A 170 18.39 6.33 -15.04
C GLY A 170 18.37 7.04 -13.70
N THR A 171 19.10 8.14 -13.61
CA THR A 171 19.17 9.02 -12.44
C THR A 171 18.39 10.29 -12.70
N TYR A 172 17.52 10.65 -11.79
CA TYR A 172 16.58 11.76 -11.89
C TYR A 172 16.63 12.65 -10.66
N LYS A 173 16.36 13.94 -10.85
CA LYS A 173 15.96 14.88 -9.80
C LYS A 173 14.62 15.47 -10.19
N PHE A 174 13.80 15.76 -9.20
CA PHE A 174 12.51 16.40 -9.42
C PHE A 174 12.42 17.71 -8.66
N ASP A 175 11.90 18.72 -9.33
CA ASP A 175 11.52 20.00 -8.74
C ASP A 175 10.05 19.98 -8.35
N ILE A 176 9.74 20.40 -7.14
CA ILE A 176 8.38 20.52 -6.61
C ILE A 176 8.06 22.00 -6.49
N SER A 177 6.94 22.41 -7.07
CA SER A 177 6.42 23.77 -7.06
C SER A 177 4.95 23.75 -6.64
N PRO A 178 4.41 24.81 -6.01
CA PRO A 178 2.97 24.97 -5.90
C PRO A 178 2.33 24.91 -7.30
N ALA A 179 1.16 24.26 -7.40
CA ALA A 179 0.50 24.04 -8.68
C ALA A 179 0.30 25.35 -9.46
N GLY A 180 0.66 25.32 -10.73
CA GLY A 180 0.58 26.49 -11.62
C GLY A 180 1.65 27.55 -11.40
N GLN A 181 2.61 27.34 -10.48
CA GLN A 181 3.69 28.30 -10.20
C GLN A 181 5.04 27.80 -10.75
N SER A 182 5.94 28.74 -11.00
CA SER A 182 7.31 28.44 -11.45
C SER A 182 8.30 28.32 -10.29
N ALA A 183 7.97 28.89 -9.12
CA ALA A 183 8.85 28.89 -7.94
C ALA A 183 9.04 27.47 -7.41
N VAL A 184 10.27 26.97 -7.42
CA VAL A 184 10.64 25.66 -6.87
C VAL A 184 10.76 25.79 -5.35
N VAL A 185 10.00 24.98 -4.60
CA VAL A 185 10.04 24.96 -3.14
C VAL A 185 10.89 23.81 -2.59
N PHE A 186 11.11 22.78 -3.41
CA PHE A 186 11.95 21.65 -3.04
C PHE A 186 12.49 20.95 -4.31
N THR A 187 13.76 20.59 -4.28
CA THR A 187 14.37 19.70 -5.28
C THR A 187 14.80 18.40 -4.61
N THR A 188 14.41 17.26 -5.16
CA THR A 188 14.80 15.96 -4.59
C THR A 188 16.31 15.76 -4.72
N PRO A 189 16.91 14.92 -3.85
CA PRO A 189 18.22 14.36 -4.15
C PRO A 189 18.16 13.53 -5.44
N GLU A 190 19.32 13.04 -5.88
CA GLU A 190 19.39 12.10 -7.00
C GLU A 190 18.69 10.79 -6.66
N LEU A 191 17.76 10.40 -7.53
CA LEU A 191 16.98 9.18 -7.40
C LEU A 191 17.31 8.29 -8.58
N ARG A 192 17.81 7.09 -8.32
CA ARG A 192 18.15 6.11 -9.35
C ARG A 192 17.02 5.10 -9.51
N PHE A 193 16.56 4.92 -10.74
CA PHE A 193 15.54 3.96 -11.12
C PHE A 193 16.12 2.91 -12.05
N GLU A 194 15.88 1.64 -11.72
CA GLU A 194 16.36 0.46 -12.46
C GLU A 194 15.22 -0.13 -13.31
N SER A 195 15.59 -0.75 -14.42
CA SER A 195 14.63 -1.43 -15.32
C SER A 195 13.89 -2.54 -14.59
N GLY A 196 12.56 -2.60 -14.78
CA GLY A 196 11.69 -3.62 -14.17
C GLY A 196 11.34 -3.37 -12.70
N TRP A 197 11.92 -2.34 -12.07
CA TRP A 197 11.68 -2.06 -10.65
C TRP A 197 10.50 -1.12 -10.44
N ILE A 198 9.91 -1.23 -9.24
CA ILE A 198 8.79 -0.40 -8.79
C ILE A 198 9.21 0.39 -7.56
N TYR A 199 8.95 1.69 -7.61
CA TYR A 199 9.31 2.65 -6.56
C TYR A 199 8.09 3.42 -6.07
N THR A 200 8.11 3.81 -4.80
CA THR A 200 7.22 4.84 -4.26
C THR A 200 8.04 6.03 -3.74
N LEU A 201 7.67 7.22 -4.20
CA LEU A 201 8.14 8.49 -3.67
C LEU A 201 7.01 9.11 -2.85
N VAL A 202 7.28 9.52 -1.62
CA VAL A 202 6.29 10.18 -0.77
C VAL A 202 6.81 11.54 -0.35
N ALA A 203 6.11 12.58 -0.78
CA ALA A 203 6.29 13.93 -0.26
C ALA A 203 5.48 14.04 1.03
N THR A 204 6.14 14.12 2.17
CA THR A 204 5.51 14.17 3.50
C THR A 204 6.26 15.11 4.44
N GLY A 205 5.74 15.28 5.63
CA GLY A 205 6.29 16.21 6.61
C GLY A 205 5.50 17.50 6.69
N ASP A 206 5.86 18.32 7.66
CA ASP A 206 5.40 19.70 7.80
C ASP A 206 6.26 20.59 6.89
N LEU A 207 5.64 21.30 5.95
CA LEU A 207 6.32 22.17 4.98
C LEU A 207 7.26 23.19 5.65
N ASN A 208 6.93 23.61 6.89
CA ASN A 208 7.70 24.63 7.61
C ASN A 208 8.79 24.05 8.52
N LYS A 209 8.87 22.72 8.68
CA LYS A 209 9.76 22.10 9.69
C LYS A 209 10.58 20.94 9.15
N ASN A 210 9.91 19.90 8.64
CA ASN A 210 10.52 18.61 8.34
C ASN A 210 10.01 18.00 7.03
N PHE A 211 9.64 18.85 6.06
CA PHE A 211 9.25 18.39 4.73
C PHE A 211 10.38 17.60 4.08
N TRP A 212 10.04 16.46 3.50
CA TRP A 212 10.97 15.61 2.80
C TRP A 212 10.27 14.76 1.73
N VAL A 213 11.03 14.32 0.73
CA VAL A 213 10.60 13.31 -0.22
C VAL A 213 11.37 12.02 0.06
N GLN A 214 10.66 11.01 0.53
CA GLN A 214 11.22 9.68 0.76
C GLN A 214 11.05 8.81 -0.49
N SER A 215 12.10 8.11 -0.88
CA SER A 215 12.08 7.07 -1.91
C SER A 215 12.13 5.69 -1.27
N ARG A 216 11.31 4.77 -1.77
CA ARG A 216 11.29 3.36 -1.38
C ARG A 216 11.24 2.48 -2.63
N VAL A 217 11.93 1.35 -2.59
CA VAL A 217 11.75 0.26 -3.54
C VAL A 217 10.60 -0.61 -3.05
N ASP A 218 9.57 -0.79 -3.88
CA ASP A 218 8.41 -1.62 -3.56
C ASP A 218 8.56 -3.04 -4.11
N LYS A 219 9.19 -3.17 -5.28
CA LYS A 219 9.46 -4.44 -5.94
C LYS A 219 10.70 -4.32 -6.82
N VAL A 220 11.54 -5.31 -6.77
CA VAL A 220 12.66 -5.48 -7.71
C VAL A 220 12.21 -6.33 -8.90
N ALA A 221 12.89 -6.21 -10.03
CA ALA A 221 12.72 -7.15 -11.14
C ALA A 221 13.10 -8.57 -10.67
N PRO A 222 12.45 -9.63 -11.21
CA PRO A 222 12.80 -11.02 -10.91
C PRO A 222 14.19 -11.37 -11.41
#